data_8f3f3cd90cfc7483724ffe8749418dbe
#
_entry.id   8f3f3cd90cfc7483724ffe8749418dbe
#
_cell.length_a   1.000
_cell.length_b   1.000
_cell.length_c   1.000
_cell.angle_alpha   90.00
_cell.angle_beta   90.00
_cell.angle_gamma   90.00
#
_symmetry.space_group_name_H-M   'P 1'
#
loop_
_entity.id
_entity.type
_entity.pdbx_description
1 polymer ?
#
loop_
_entity_poly.entity_id
_entity_poly.type
_entity_poly.pdbx_seq_one_letter_code
_entity_poly.pdbx_strand_id
1 'polypeptide(L)'
;MKIRKLRGIAEINDYIESYLAKWDLYACIDTDFAYDPTIDTVFWSVVVSEENDKAFKEFFKKLGCNVETDVFVYSIFHEIGHSQTLEILSDMDYNYSQDRKADPNISNEEYFNLPDEIIASQWAVEYINNNIDEVKTFWSGLQVLLKKFYKRNHIL
;
A
#
# COMPACT_ATOMS: atom_id res chain seq x y z
N MET A 1 7.92 -12.59 14.50
CA MET A 1 9.00 -11.57 14.45
C MET A 1 8.61 -10.37 15.31
N LYS A 2 9.48 -9.95 16.23
CA LYS A 2 9.22 -8.74 17.04
C LYS A 2 9.75 -7.52 16.27
N ILE A 3 8.90 -6.87 15.51
CA ILE A 3 9.23 -5.73 14.63
C ILE A 3 10.03 -4.64 15.37
N ARG A 4 9.71 -4.40 16.64
CA ARG A 4 10.38 -3.38 17.48
C ARG A 4 11.88 -3.62 17.71
N LYS A 5 12.40 -4.81 17.43
CA LYS A 5 13.82 -5.14 17.58
C LYS A 5 14.60 -5.05 16.26
N LEU A 6 13.94 -4.75 15.16
CA LEU A 6 14.59 -4.63 13.86
C LEU A 6 15.30 -3.27 13.74
N ARG A 7 16.53 -3.28 13.19
CA ARG A 7 17.35 -2.08 13.00
C ARG A 7 17.05 -1.43 11.65
N GLY A 8 16.98 -0.12 11.61
CA GLY A 8 16.82 0.64 10.38
C GLY A 8 15.37 0.97 9.99
N ILE A 9 14.39 0.57 10.82
CA ILE A 9 12.97 0.89 10.58
C ILE A 9 12.73 2.40 10.53
N ALA A 10 13.31 3.16 11.47
CA ALA A 10 13.12 4.61 11.53
C ALA A 10 13.57 5.30 10.24
N GLU A 11 14.71 4.89 9.68
CA GLU A 11 15.24 5.44 8.43
C GLU A 11 14.31 5.20 7.25
N ILE A 12 13.77 3.99 7.13
CA ILE A 12 12.79 3.64 6.10
C ILE A 12 11.49 4.42 6.31
N ASN A 13 11.00 4.46 7.55
CA ASN A 13 9.77 5.17 7.88
C ASN A 13 9.87 6.66 7.56
N ASP A 14 10.98 7.30 7.91
CA ASP A 14 11.23 8.71 7.61
C ASP A 14 11.26 8.97 6.10
N TYR A 15 11.86 8.06 5.33
CA TYR A 15 11.88 8.15 3.87
C TYR A 15 10.47 8.08 3.28
N ILE A 16 9.69 7.10 3.72
CA ILE A 16 8.30 6.93 3.27
C ILE A 16 7.46 8.14 3.68
N GLU A 17 7.54 8.57 4.93
CA GLU A 17 6.75 9.69 5.45
C GLU A 17 7.09 10.99 4.73
N SER A 18 8.35 11.24 4.40
CA SER A 18 8.76 12.40 3.62
C SER A 18 8.10 12.44 2.24
N TYR A 19 7.92 11.28 1.62
CA TYR A 19 7.21 11.17 0.36
C TYR A 19 5.69 11.34 0.54
N LEU A 20 5.12 10.74 1.58
CA LEU A 20 3.69 10.83 1.90
C LEU A 20 3.24 12.23 2.33
N ALA A 21 4.18 13.09 2.73
CA ALA A 21 3.89 14.49 3.09
C ALA A 21 3.20 15.28 1.97
N LYS A 22 3.36 14.86 0.71
CA LYS A 22 2.62 15.36 -0.44
C LYS A 22 1.09 15.35 -0.23
N TRP A 23 0.60 14.37 0.51
CA TRP A 23 -0.82 14.15 0.79
C TRP A 23 -1.17 14.38 2.26
N ASP A 24 -0.28 15.04 3.01
CA ASP A 24 -0.44 15.28 4.45
C ASP A 24 -0.65 13.99 5.27
N LEU A 25 0.06 12.92 4.87
CA LEU A 25 -0.04 11.60 5.51
C LEU A 25 1.20 11.28 6.32
N TYR A 26 0.99 10.54 7.41
CA TYR A 26 2.02 9.94 8.23
C TYR A 26 2.30 8.50 7.80
N ALA A 27 3.43 7.95 8.23
CA ALA A 27 3.80 6.56 7.98
C ALA A 27 4.14 5.83 9.27
N CYS A 28 3.75 4.57 9.34
CA CYS A 28 4.09 3.68 10.46
C CYS A 28 4.22 2.24 9.97
N ILE A 29 5.22 1.53 10.48
CA ILE A 29 5.35 0.10 10.16
C ILE A 29 4.32 -0.73 10.91
N ASP A 30 3.78 -1.77 10.24
CA ASP A 30 2.86 -2.75 10.82
C ASP A 30 3.05 -4.11 10.14
N THR A 31 2.21 -5.07 10.44
CA THR A 31 2.21 -6.40 9.84
C THR A 31 1.55 -6.43 8.47
N ASP A 32 0.68 -5.46 8.17
CA ASP A 32 -0.01 -5.31 6.88
C ASP A 32 -0.01 -3.85 6.42
N PHE A 33 -0.17 -3.65 5.11
CA PHE A 33 -0.48 -2.34 4.57
C PHE A 33 -1.92 -1.97 4.90
N ALA A 34 -2.13 -0.73 5.34
CA ALA A 34 -3.45 -0.20 5.68
C ALA A 34 -3.43 1.33 5.68
N TYR A 35 -4.61 1.93 5.64
CA TYR A 35 -4.79 3.35 5.89
C TYR A 35 -5.78 3.56 7.02
N ASP A 36 -5.42 4.37 8.02
CA ASP A 36 -6.30 4.74 9.12
C ASP A 36 -6.68 6.23 8.98
N PRO A 37 -7.95 6.53 8.62
CA PRO A 37 -8.40 7.91 8.42
C PRO A 37 -8.48 8.72 9.71
N THR A 38 -8.54 8.08 10.87
CA THR A 38 -8.63 8.79 12.16
C THR A 38 -7.32 9.46 12.57
N ILE A 39 -6.20 8.96 12.05
CA ILE A 39 -4.85 9.47 12.34
C ILE A 39 -4.06 9.83 11.08
N ASP A 40 -4.70 9.82 9.91
CA ASP A 40 -4.07 10.11 8.60
C ASP A 40 -2.76 9.37 8.39
N THR A 41 -2.74 8.08 8.73
CA THR A 41 -1.53 7.25 8.69
C THR A 41 -1.65 6.11 7.71
N VAL A 42 -0.64 5.99 6.85
CA VAL A 42 -0.43 4.80 6.02
C VAL A 42 0.49 3.84 6.77
N PHE A 43 -0.01 2.65 7.02
CA PHE A 43 0.78 1.55 7.57
C PHE A 43 1.43 0.78 6.42
N TRP A 44 2.71 0.47 6.58
CA TRP A 44 3.49 -0.30 5.62
C TRP A 44 4.11 -1.53 6.28
N SER A 45 4.41 -2.55 5.49
CA SER A 45 4.85 -3.85 6.01
C SER A 45 6.04 -4.38 5.23
N VAL A 46 6.88 -5.15 5.93
CA VAL A 46 7.95 -5.96 5.33
C VAL A 46 7.58 -7.45 5.29
N VAL A 47 6.38 -7.79 5.73
CA VAL A 47 5.85 -9.15 5.68
C VAL A 47 5.42 -9.48 4.26
N VAL A 48 5.87 -10.61 3.74
CA VAL A 48 5.59 -11.06 2.37
C VAL A 48 4.58 -12.21 2.40
N SER A 49 3.57 -12.12 1.54
CA SER A 49 2.65 -13.22 1.25
C SER A 49 2.64 -13.42 -0.27
N GLU A 50 3.43 -14.37 -0.77
CA GLU A 50 3.65 -14.57 -2.21
C GLU A 50 2.34 -14.72 -3.00
N GLU A 51 1.38 -15.47 -2.46
CA GLU A 51 0.09 -15.69 -3.13
C GLU A 51 -0.74 -14.40 -3.23
N ASN A 52 -0.86 -13.66 -2.12
CA ASN A 52 -1.61 -12.41 -2.10
C ASN A 52 -0.91 -11.33 -2.92
N ASP A 53 0.41 -11.27 -2.86
CA ASP A 53 1.21 -10.32 -3.61
C ASP A 53 1.06 -10.52 -5.12
N LYS A 54 1.08 -11.76 -5.57
CA LYS A 54 0.85 -12.12 -6.98
C LYS A 54 -0.55 -11.71 -7.43
N ALA A 55 -1.57 -12.03 -6.64
CA ALA A 55 -2.95 -11.68 -6.95
C ALA A 55 -3.14 -10.15 -7.05
N PHE A 56 -2.52 -9.40 -6.15
CA PHE A 56 -2.60 -7.94 -6.13
C PHE A 56 -1.89 -7.31 -7.34
N LYS A 57 -0.71 -7.81 -7.71
CA LYS A 57 0.00 -7.36 -8.92
C LYS A 57 -0.83 -7.62 -10.18
N GLU A 58 -1.43 -8.78 -10.29
CA GLU A 58 -2.31 -9.13 -11.42
C GLU A 58 -3.53 -8.22 -11.48
N PHE A 59 -4.10 -7.86 -10.33
CA PHE A 59 -5.23 -6.94 -10.26
C PHE A 59 -4.86 -5.55 -10.77
N PHE A 60 -3.72 -5.01 -10.36
CA PHE A 60 -3.22 -3.71 -10.86
C PHE A 60 -3.00 -3.74 -12.38
N LYS A 61 -2.45 -4.83 -12.89
CA LYS A 61 -2.28 -5.02 -14.33
C LYS A 61 -3.62 -5.00 -15.07
N LYS A 62 -4.64 -5.68 -14.54
CA LYS A 62 -6.00 -5.67 -15.10
C LYS A 62 -6.63 -4.28 -15.09
N LEU A 63 -6.31 -3.45 -14.10
CA LEU A 63 -6.78 -2.07 -14.04
C LEU A 63 -6.02 -1.13 -14.99
N GLY A 64 -5.05 -1.64 -15.73
CA GLY A 64 -4.32 -0.86 -16.73
C GLY A 64 -3.05 -0.18 -16.21
N CYS A 65 -2.47 -0.67 -15.12
CA CYS A 65 -1.18 -0.16 -14.64
C CYS A 65 -0.08 -0.45 -15.67
N ASN A 66 0.57 0.62 -16.16
CA ASN A 66 1.61 0.53 -17.20
C ASN A 66 3.01 0.31 -16.63
N VAL A 67 3.16 0.37 -15.32
CA VAL A 67 4.44 0.21 -14.63
C VAL A 67 4.47 -1.14 -13.94
N GLU A 68 5.39 -2.00 -14.35
CA GLU A 68 5.69 -3.22 -13.63
C GLU A 68 6.74 -2.90 -12.55
N THR A 69 6.37 -3.11 -11.29
CA THR A 69 7.21 -2.81 -10.14
C THR A 69 6.90 -3.78 -8.99
N ASP A 70 7.54 -3.57 -7.85
CA ASP A 70 7.31 -4.39 -6.67
C ASP A 70 5.92 -4.13 -6.07
N VAL A 71 5.32 -5.18 -5.51
CA VAL A 71 4.03 -5.10 -4.81
C VAL A 71 4.04 -4.06 -3.68
N PHE A 72 5.20 -3.82 -3.06
CA PHE A 72 5.35 -2.79 -2.04
C PHE A 72 4.90 -1.42 -2.57
N VAL A 73 5.30 -1.09 -3.79
CA VAL A 73 4.92 0.18 -4.44
C VAL A 73 3.41 0.22 -4.68
N TYR A 74 2.84 -0.82 -5.26
CA TYR A 74 1.39 -0.89 -5.48
C TYR A 74 0.61 -0.76 -4.17
N SER A 75 1.10 -1.41 -3.12
CA SER A 75 0.46 -1.38 -1.80
C SER A 75 0.49 0.02 -1.18
N ILE A 76 1.61 0.72 -1.23
CA ILE A 76 1.71 2.10 -0.73
C ILE A 76 0.73 3.02 -1.48
N PHE A 77 0.74 2.96 -2.81
CA PHE A 77 -0.15 3.83 -3.61
C PHE A 77 -1.62 3.48 -3.44
N HIS A 78 -1.93 2.19 -3.24
CA HIS A 78 -3.29 1.77 -2.90
C HIS A 78 -3.77 2.41 -1.58
N GLU A 79 -2.93 2.42 -0.54
CA GLU A 79 -3.29 3.04 0.73
C GLU A 79 -3.40 4.57 0.64
N ILE A 80 -2.54 5.21 -0.14
CA ILE A 80 -2.72 6.63 -0.48
C ILE A 80 -4.06 6.82 -1.20
N GLY A 81 -4.41 5.92 -2.10
CA GLY A 81 -5.69 5.92 -2.82
C GLY A 81 -6.89 5.92 -1.88
N HIS A 82 -6.85 5.13 -0.81
CA HIS A 82 -7.89 5.19 0.23
C HIS A 82 -8.04 6.59 0.83
N SER A 83 -6.92 7.24 1.14
CA SER A 83 -6.94 8.61 1.69
C SER A 83 -7.53 9.64 0.73
N GLN A 84 -7.31 9.46 -0.57
CA GLN A 84 -7.73 10.41 -1.60
C GLN A 84 -9.16 10.18 -2.11
N THR A 85 -9.72 9.01 -1.84
CA THR A 85 -11.05 8.63 -2.35
C THR A 85 -12.12 8.48 -1.25
N LEU A 86 -11.74 8.58 0.01
CA LEU A 86 -12.67 8.39 1.13
C LEU A 86 -13.87 9.33 1.07
N GLU A 87 -13.68 10.60 0.72
CA GLU A 87 -14.75 11.61 0.68
C GLU A 87 -15.71 11.43 -0.49
N ILE A 88 -15.27 10.76 -1.57
CA ILE A 88 -16.13 10.53 -2.73
C ILE A 88 -16.91 9.21 -2.65
N LEU A 89 -16.60 8.39 -1.67
CA LEU A 89 -17.28 7.12 -1.43
C LEU A 89 -18.59 7.39 -0.66
N SER A 90 -19.71 6.85 -1.15
CA SER A 90 -20.99 6.98 -0.44
C SER A 90 -20.98 6.17 0.86
N ASP A 91 -21.78 6.62 1.84
CA ASP A 91 -21.97 5.89 3.10
C ASP A 91 -22.47 4.45 2.87
N MET A 92 -23.36 4.29 1.89
CA MET A 92 -23.91 2.99 1.52
C MET A 92 -22.81 2.05 1.01
N ASP A 93 -21.97 2.52 0.11
CA ASP A 93 -20.85 1.74 -0.45
C ASP A 93 -19.80 1.44 0.61
N TYR A 94 -19.50 2.41 1.45
CA TYR A 94 -18.58 2.20 2.58
C TYR A 94 -19.08 1.11 3.52
N ASN A 95 -20.34 1.20 3.95
CA ASN A 95 -20.95 0.22 4.85
C ASN A 95 -21.03 -1.16 4.21
N TYR A 96 -21.38 -1.24 2.94
CA TYR A 96 -21.39 -2.50 2.20
C TYR A 96 -20.00 -3.14 2.20
N SER A 97 -18.95 -2.37 1.91
CA SER A 97 -17.57 -2.85 1.91
C SER A 97 -17.18 -3.38 3.29
N GLN A 98 -17.48 -2.64 4.36
CA GLN A 98 -17.13 -3.07 5.73
C GLN A 98 -17.86 -4.36 6.11
N ASP A 99 -19.13 -4.50 5.76
CA ASP A 99 -19.90 -5.73 6.02
C ASP A 99 -19.30 -6.94 5.29
N ARG A 100 -18.92 -6.76 4.05
CA ARG A 100 -18.30 -7.86 3.26
C ARG A 100 -16.91 -8.22 3.78
N LYS A 101 -16.10 -7.25 4.22
CA LYS A 101 -14.78 -7.50 4.80
C LYS A 101 -14.84 -8.29 6.11
N ALA A 102 -15.97 -8.26 6.81
CA ALA A 102 -16.18 -9.04 8.02
C ALA A 102 -16.34 -10.55 7.75
N ASP A 103 -16.60 -10.96 6.51
CA ASP A 103 -16.68 -12.36 6.12
C ASP A 103 -15.26 -12.96 6.02
N PRO A 104 -14.88 -13.93 6.89
CA PRO A 104 -13.54 -14.51 6.88
C PRO A 104 -13.26 -15.36 5.63
N ASN A 105 -14.30 -15.71 4.87
CA ASN A 105 -14.19 -16.52 3.65
C ASN A 105 -14.27 -15.70 2.37
N ILE A 106 -14.21 -14.38 2.45
CA ILE A 106 -14.21 -13.52 1.27
C ILE A 106 -13.02 -13.87 0.34
N SER A 107 -13.28 -14.01 -0.96
CA SER A 107 -12.21 -14.25 -1.93
C SER A 107 -11.41 -12.99 -2.20
N ASN A 108 -10.16 -13.15 -2.67
CA ASN A 108 -9.34 -12.01 -3.11
C ASN A 108 -10.03 -11.22 -4.21
N GLU A 109 -10.66 -11.90 -5.17
CA GLU A 109 -11.37 -11.26 -6.27
C GLU A 109 -12.52 -10.38 -5.77
N GLU A 110 -13.35 -10.90 -4.86
CA GLU A 110 -14.43 -10.10 -4.26
C GLU A 110 -13.87 -8.93 -3.46
N TYR A 111 -12.86 -9.18 -2.62
CA TYR A 111 -12.23 -8.15 -1.79
C TYR A 111 -11.68 -6.99 -2.63
N PHE A 112 -10.90 -7.29 -3.67
CA PHE A 112 -10.31 -6.26 -4.53
C PHE A 112 -11.35 -5.43 -5.27
N ASN A 113 -12.53 -5.98 -5.51
CA ASN A 113 -13.62 -5.32 -6.23
C ASN A 113 -14.65 -4.67 -5.30
N LEU A 114 -14.45 -4.69 -3.99
CA LEU A 114 -15.31 -3.93 -3.08
C LEU A 114 -15.22 -2.43 -3.41
N PRO A 115 -16.33 -1.68 -3.24
CA PRO A 115 -16.38 -0.26 -3.65
C PRO A 115 -15.22 0.60 -3.18
N ASP A 116 -14.82 0.48 -1.92
CA ASP A 116 -13.71 1.25 -1.36
C ASP A 116 -12.34 0.77 -1.88
N GLU A 117 -12.19 -0.54 -2.07
CA GLU A 117 -10.93 -1.13 -2.51
C GLU A 117 -10.66 -0.86 -3.99
N ILE A 118 -11.67 -1.03 -4.84
CA ILE A 118 -11.48 -0.78 -6.28
C ILE A 118 -11.22 0.70 -6.58
N ILE A 119 -11.92 1.61 -5.93
CA ILE A 119 -11.72 3.05 -6.16
C ILE A 119 -10.33 3.50 -5.70
N ALA A 120 -9.82 2.96 -4.60
CA ALA A 120 -8.46 3.21 -4.13
C ALA A 120 -7.42 2.68 -5.13
N SER A 121 -7.62 1.47 -5.64
CA SER A 121 -6.73 0.88 -6.64
C SER A 121 -6.76 1.63 -7.97
N GLN A 122 -7.93 2.07 -8.43
CA GLN A 122 -8.07 2.89 -9.64
C GLN A 122 -7.33 4.22 -9.50
N TRP A 123 -7.45 4.87 -8.35
CA TRP A 123 -6.69 6.08 -8.06
C TRP A 123 -5.18 5.81 -8.13
N ALA A 124 -4.73 4.72 -7.51
CA ALA A 124 -3.33 4.34 -7.49
C ALA A 124 -2.79 4.08 -8.90
N VAL A 125 -3.52 3.34 -9.73
CA VAL A 125 -3.13 3.06 -11.12
C VAL A 125 -3.02 4.34 -11.93
N GLU A 126 -4.00 5.23 -11.82
CA GLU A 126 -3.98 6.53 -12.51
C GLU A 126 -2.78 7.38 -12.08
N TYR A 127 -2.53 7.47 -10.78
CA TYR A 127 -1.39 8.22 -10.26
C TYR A 127 -0.06 7.66 -10.76
N ILE A 128 0.14 6.35 -10.65
CA ILE A 128 1.36 5.67 -11.09
C ILE A 128 1.58 5.89 -12.60
N ASN A 129 0.55 5.71 -13.42
CA ASN A 129 0.66 5.88 -14.86
C ASN A 129 0.99 7.33 -15.26
N ASN A 130 0.45 8.31 -14.53
CA ASN A 130 0.67 9.73 -14.82
C ASN A 130 1.97 10.29 -14.22
N ASN A 131 2.63 9.54 -13.33
CA ASN A 131 3.81 10.00 -12.60
C ASN A 131 4.92 8.93 -12.56
N ILE A 132 5.15 8.27 -13.69
CA ILE A 132 6.05 7.10 -13.79
C ILE A 132 7.46 7.41 -13.27
N ASP A 133 8.05 8.54 -13.66
CA ASP A 133 9.41 8.89 -13.27
C ASP A 133 9.52 9.18 -11.76
N GLU A 134 8.54 9.88 -11.21
CA GLU A 134 8.46 10.14 -9.77
C GLU A 134 8.35 8.83 -8.97
N VAL A 135 7.47 7.92 -9.41
CA VAL A 135 7.26 6.63 -8.75
C VAL A 135 8.52 5.77 -8.81
N LYS A 136 9.21 5.73 -9.96
CA LYS A 136 10.47 5.02 -10.11
C LYS A 136 11.57 5.60 -9.23
N THR A 137 11.65 6.91 -9.10
CA THR A 137 12.62 7.59 -8.24
C THR A 137 12.36 7.25 -6.77
N PHE A 138 11.11 7.32 -6.34
CA PHE A 138 10.70 6.91 -4.99
C PHE A 138 11.10 5.47 -4.70
N TRP A 139 10.77 4.54 -5.60
CA TRP A 139 11.09 3.12 -5.43
C TRP A 139 12.60 2.87 -5.42
N SER A 140 13.36 3.51 -6.28
CA SER A 140 14.82 3.34 -6.32
C SER A 140 15.48 3.72 -5.00
N GLY A 141 15.07 4.84 -4.40
CA GLY A 141 15.57 5.25 -3.08
C GLY A 141 15.14 4.30 -1.96
N LEU A 142 13.90 3.88 -1.99
CA LEU A 142 13.34 2.94 -1.02
C LEU A 142 14.03 1.57 -1.09
N GLN A 143 14.30 1.07 -2.30
CA GLN A 143 15.00 -0.20 -2.50
C GLN A 143 16.38 -0.23 -1.82
N VAL A 144 17.13 0.84 -1.91
CA VAL A 144 18.44 0.95 -1.26
C VAL A 144 18.29 0.75 0.25
N LEU A 145 17.33 1.42 0.85
CA LEU A 145 17.07 1.31 2.30
C LEU A 145 16.56 -0.07 2.70
N LEU A 146 15.66 -0.67 1.91
CA LEU A 146 15.13 -2.00 2.17
C LEU A 146 16.21 -3.08 2.07
N LYS A 147 17.07 -3.02 1.05
CA LYS A 147 18.22 -3.96 0.93
C LYS A 147 19.14 -3.88 2.13
N LYS A 148 19.46 -2.66 2.58
CA LYS A 148 20.28 -2.42 3.76
C LYS A 148 19.60 -2.97 5.02
N PHE A 149 18.30 -2.77 5.14
CA PHE A 149 17.49 -3.28 6.25
C PHE A 149 17.51 -4.81 6.30
N TYR A 150 17.24 -5.48 5.18
CA TYR A 150 17.24 -6.94 5.11
C TYR A 150 18.61 -7.52 5.45
N LYS A 151 19.68 -6.92 4.95
CA LYS A 151 21.05 -7.34 5.25
C LYS A 151 21.39 -7.19 6.74
N ARG A 152 21.04 -6.04 7.35
CA ARG A 152 21.30 -5.77 8.78
C ARG A 152 20.56 -6.72 9.72
N ASN A 153 19.38 -7.15 9.34
CA ASN A 153 18.52 -8.00 10.17
C ASN A 153 18.56 -9.48 9.75
N HIS A 154 19.45 -9.84 8.83
CA HIS A 154 19.60 -11.21 8.30
C HIS A 154 18.29 -11.78 7.74
N ILE A 155 17.49 -10.92 7.08
CA ILE A 155 16.26 -11.29 6.40
C ILE A 155 16.57 -11.39 4.90
N LEU A 156 16.15 -12.49 4.29
CA LEU A 156 16.30 -12.71 2.85
C LEU A 156 14.97 -12.70 2.14
#